data_0b03bec751832e34eac29ce934bee6fc
#
_entry.id   0b03bec751832e34eac29ce934bee6fc
#
_cell.length_a   1.000
_cell.length_b   1.000
_cell.length_c   1.000
_cell.angle_alpha   90.00
_cell.angle_beta   90.00
_cell.angle_gamma   90.00
#
_symmetry.space_group_name_H-M   'P 1'
#
loop_
_entity.id
_entity.type
_entity.pdbx_description
1 polymer ?
#
loop_
_entity_poly.entity_id
_entity_poly.type
_entity_poly.pdbx_seq_one_letter_code
_entity_poly.pdbx_strand_id
1 'polypeptide(L)'
;MVAWLFMAALRRKYLQNNKMISQSYGLSNLLDFVAIGTVADCVSMATSHNNRIVTKFGIEQLKNNQRLCWDFVDKDKLSSEYIGFSIAPILNSDGRVSDALGSVSFLLEEDEHKIEDIFDNLKQQNNQRKEIQKKLTQEAIVQAYQLNQQKNSLCILLEDGHSGIHGISASRIKEMFGKAVIIFSQTQHDSTLISGSARSIDNIHIKTILDNIAVKEPQLIIKYGGHKGAAGLTIKKSDFDKFYQLFESEITDIITKQNIILEPIIEYDFELDEHHFELETLDKIDALEPFGREFEKPLFCNQFMLENLRLVGKDKNHAQLVLRYKNISSIKAIWFNATDNKILEQLIIGDCIKACYELQKEEFLGQINLSLNIKTIEK
;
A
#
# COMPACT_ATOMS: atom_id res chain seq x y z
N MET A 1 -11.86 11.73 -8.49
CA MET A 1 -11.93 13.20 -8.30
C MET A 1 -11.97 13.97 -9.62
N VAL A 2 -10.97 13.92 -10.51
CA VAL A 2 -10.91 14.75 -11.74
C VAL A 2 -12.15 14.60 -12.63
N ALA A 3 -12.59 13.38 -12.91
CA ALA A 3 -13.79 13.13 -13.71
C ALA A 3 -15.05 13.73 -13.08
N TRP A 4 -15.18 13.65 -11.75
CA TRP A 4 -16.29 14.25 -11.02
C TRP A 4 -16.28 15.78 -11.09
N LEU A 5 -15.12 16.41 -10.91
CA LEU A 5 -14.95 17.86 -11.05
C LEU A 5 -15.27 18.33 -12.49
N PHE A 6 -14.86 17.56 -13.49
CA PHE A 6 -15.17 17.83 -14.88
C PHE A 6 -16.69 17.76 -15.13
N MET A 7 -17.37 16.72 -14.63
CA MET A 7 -18.83 16.62 -14.71
C MET A 7 -19.54 17.79 -14.00
N ALA A 8 -19.02 18.22 -12.83
CA ALA A 8 -19.54 19.37 -12.10
C ALA A 8 -19.41 20.67 -12.92
N ALA A 9 -18.27 20.88 -13.56
CA ALA A 9 -18.04 22.03 -14.42
C ALA A 9 -18.96 22.02 -15.67
N LEU A 10 -19.10 20.86 -16.31
CA LEU A 10 -20.04 20.67 -17.43
C LEU A 10 -21.48 20.98 -17.00
N ARG A 11 -21.93 20.39 -15.90
CA ARG A 11 -23.28 20.63 -15.36
C ARG A 11 -23.53 22.11 -15.13
N ARG A 12 -22.58 22.80 -14.48
CA ARG A 12 -22.68 24.27 -14.26
C ARG A 12 -22.83 25.02 -15.57
N LYS A 13 -22.03 24.68 -16.60
CA LYS A 13 -22.11 25.33 -17.93
C LYS A 13 -23.44 25.05 -18.64
N TYR A 14 -23.98 23.83 -18.53
CA TYR A 14 -25.27 23.49 -19.12
C TYR A 14 -26.42 24.23 -18.45
N LEU A 15 -26.40 24.35 -17.11
CA LEU A 15 -27.42 25.13 -16.35
C LEU A 15 -27.37 26.61 -16.70
N GLN A 16 -26.19 27.21 -16.86
CA GLN A 16 -26.01 28.59 -17.28
C GLN A 16 -26.58 28.87 -18.68
N ASN A 17 -26.59 27.89 -19.56
CA ASN A 17 -27.08 28.01 -20.92
C ASN A 17 -28.56 27.62 -21.06
N ASN A 18 -29.34 27.58 -19.97
CA ASN A 18 -30.76 27.19 -19.94
C ASN A 18 -31.09 25.85 -20.62
N LYS A 19 -30.14 24.93 -20.72
CA LYS A 19 -30.37 23.56 -21.17
C LYS A 19 -30.92 22.75 -19.99
N MET A 20 -32.13 22.21 -20.15
CA MET A 20 -32.76 21.37 -19.12
C MET A 20 -31.88 20.14 -18.82
N ILE A 21 -31.18 20.18 -17.68
CA ILE A 21 -30.70 19.00 -17.01
C ILE A 21 -31.66 18.74 -15.85
N SER A 22 -32.20 17.56 -15.76
CA SER A 22 -33.04 17.16 -14.64
C SER A 22 -32.33 17.50 -13.34
N GLN A 23 -32.97 18.24 -12.45
CA GLN A 23 -32.45 18.57 -11.11
C GLN A 23 -32.22 17.31 -10.25
N SER A 24 -32.81 16.17 -10.65
CA SER A 24 -32.74 14.90 -9.92
C SER A 24 -31.36 14.21 -9.94
N TYR A 25 -30.49 14.55 -10.87
CA TYR A 25 -29.13 13.99 -10.90
C TYR A 25 -28.15 14.84 -10.11
N GLY A 26 -28.17 14.66 -8.79
CA GLY A 26 -27.16 15.25 -7.91
C GLY A 26 -25.81 14.54 -8.09
N LEU A 27 -24.77 15.28 -8.51
CA LEU A 27 -23.40 14.73 -8.57
C LEU A 27 -22.88 14.30 -7.20
N SER A 28 -23.48 14.79 -6.11
CA SER A 28 -23.24 14.31 -4.75
C SER A 28 -23.50 12.82 -4.60
N ASN A 29 -24.46 12.24 -5.34
CA ASN A 29 -24.77 10.81 -5.28
C ASN A 29 -23.67 9.91 -5.88
N LEU A 30 -22.60 10.49 -6.43
CA LEU A 30 -21.43 9.77 -6.96
C LEU A 30 -20.20 9.88 -6.07
N LEU A 31 -20.33 10.50 -4.89
CA LEU A 31 -19.18 10.70 -4.00
C LEU A 31 -18.65 9.41 -3.40
N ASP A 32 -19.48 8.37 -3.29
CA ASP A 32 -19.08 7.02 -2.94
C ASP A 32 -18.01 6.48 -3.90
N PHE A 33 -18.24 6.56 -5.21
CA PHE A 33 -17.27 6.17 -6.23
C PHE A 33 -16.02 7.06 -6.20
N VAL A 34 -16.20 8.35 -5.92
CA VAL A 34 -15.05 9.28 -5.82
C VAL A 34 -14.18 8.92 -4.62
N ALA A 35 -14.77 8.58 -3.47
CA ALA A 35 -14.02 8.15 -2.30
C ALA A 35 -13.24 6.87 -2.58
N ILE A 36 -13.90 5.84 -3.13
CA ILE A 36 -13.24 4.58 -3.50
C ILE A 36 -12.06 4.84 -4.45
N GLY A 37 -12.28 5.58 -5.56
CA GLY A 37 -11.22 5.85 -6.52
C GLY A 37 -10.10 6.73 -5.98
N THR A 38 -10.40 7.68 -5.08
CA THR A 38 -9.39 8.55 -4.48
C THR A 38 -8.47 7.78 -3.54
N VAL A 39 -9.05 6.89 -2.71
CA VAL A 39 -8.29 6.05 -1.78
C VAL A 39 -7.52 4.97 -2.53
N ALA A 40 -8.18 4.26 -3.47
CA ALA A 40 -7.59 3.15 -4.21
C ALA A 40 -6.38 3.58 -5.06
N ASP A 41 -6.38 4.80 -5.58
CA ASP A 41 -5.30 5.38 -6.38
C ASP A 41 -4.27 6.16 -5.54
N CYS A 42 -4.34 6.05 -4.22
CA CYS A 42 -3.43 6.70 -3.27
C CYS A 42 -3.25 8.20 -3.58
N VAL A 43 -4.35 8.90 -3.88
CA VAL A 43 -4.32 10.35 -4.13
C VAL A 43 -3.96 11.06 -2.83
N SER A 44 -3.10 12.10 -2.92
CA SER A 44 -2.70 12.89 -1.75
C SER A 44 -3.91 13.47 -1.00
N MET A 45 -3.93 13.27 0.31
CA MET A 45 -4.94 13.83 1.21
C MET A 45 -4.52 15.21 1.76
N ALA A 46 -3.24 15.58 1.65
CA ALA A 46 -2.70 16.86 2.14
C ALA A 46 -2.66 17.96 1.10
N THR A 47 -2.27 17.66 -0.15
CA THR A 47 -2.07 18.68 -1.21
C THR A 47 -3.34 19.40 -1.63
N SER A 48 -4.51 18.82 -1.38
CA SER A 48 -5.80 19.45 -1.64
C SER A 48 -6.81 19.11 -0.55
N HIS A 49 -7.26 20.12 0.18
CA HIS A 49 -8.35 19.95 1.15
C HIS A 49 -9.61 19.33 0.51
N ASN A 50 -9.85 19.56 -0.77
CA ASN A 50 -10.98 18.99 -1.50
C ASN A 50 -10.92 17.46 -1.55
N ASN A 51 -9.74 16.86 -1.73
CA ASN A 51 -9.60 15.41 -1.78
C ASN A 51 -10.08 14.77 -0.48
N ARG A 52 -9.63 15.32 0.66
CA ARG A 52 -9.98 14.81 1.98
C ARG A 52 -11.46 15.04 2.31
N ILE A 53 -11.99 16.25 2.03
CA ILE A 53 -13.40 16.57 2.26
C ILE A 53 -14.31 15.67 1.43
N VAL A 54 -14.03 15.52 0.14
CA VAL A 54 -14.85 14.70 -0.76
C VAL A 54 -14.76 13.20 -0.39
N THR A 55 -13.58 12.73 0.02
CA THR A 55 -13.43 11.35 0.51
C THR A 55 -14.26 11.15 1.79
N LYS A 56 -14.25 12.08 2.73
CA LYS A 56 -15.07 12.01 3.95
C LYS A 56 -16.57 11.89 3.62
N PHE A 57 -17.09 12.78 2.79
CA PHE A 57 -18.49 12.72 2.38
C PHE A 57 -18.82 11.45 1.58
N GLY A 58 -17.88 10.96 0.77
CA GLY A 58 -18.06 9.71 0.04
C GLY A 58 -18.10 8.49 0.96
N ILE A 59 -17.29 8.42 2.02
CA ILE A 59 -17.34 7.39 3.04
C ILE A 59 -18.67 7.44 3.82
N GLU A 60 -19.14 8.64 4.17
CA GLU A 60 -20.46 8.81 4.79
C GLU A 60 -21.59 8.31 3.87
N GLN A 61 -21.47 8.56 2.58
CA GLN A 61 -22.43 8.01 1.60
C GLN A 61 -22.36 6.48 1.50
N LEU A 62 -21.16 5.89 1.49
CA LEU A 62 -21.01 4.43 1.51
C LEU A 62 -21.74 3.80 2.70
N LYS A 63 -21.66 4.42 3.89
CA LYS A 63 -22.37 3.97 5.10
C LYS A 63 -23.90 4.04 4.95
N ASN A 64 -24.39 5.08 4.28
CA ASN A 64 -25.82 5.40 4.19
C ASN A 64 -26.40 5.08 2.79
N ASN A 65 -25.63 4.49 1.89
CA ASN A 65 -26.00 4.40 0.48
C ASN A 65 -27.07 3.36 0.20
N GLN A 66 -27.85 3.66 -0.84
CA GLN A 66 -28.90 2.83 -1.41
C GLN A 66 -28.43 1.97 -2.59
N ARG A 67 -27.12 1.96 -2.92
CA ARG A 67 -26.59 1.11 -3.98
C ARG A 67 -26.40 -0.30 -3.47
N LEU A 68 -26.98 -1.26 -4.16
CA LEU A 68 -26.94 -2.68 -3.78
C LEU A 68 -25.50 -3.21 -3.66
N CYS A 69 -24.58 -2.75 -4.51
CA CYS A 69 -23.18 -3.21 -4.43
C CYS A 69 -22.51 -2.94 -3.08
N TRP A 70 -22.95 -1.93 -2.33
CA TRP A 70 -22.38 -1.62 -1.01
C TRP A 70 -23.01 -2.43 0.14
N ASP A 71 -24.04 -3.22 -0.11
CA ASP A 71 -24.61 -4.13 0.87
C ASP A 71 -23.72 -5.37 1.11
N PHE A 72 -22.81 -5.64 0.18
CA PHE A 72 -21.78 -6.69 0.29
C PHE A 72 -20.50 -6.25 1.03
N VAL A 73 -20.48 -5.03 1.55
CA VAL A 73 -19.34 -4.42 2.26
C VAL A 73 -19.72 -4.21 3.73
N ASP A 74 -18.79 -4.51 4.64
CA ASP A 74 -18.97 -4.30 6.07
C ASP A 74 -19.03 -2.80 6.40
N LYS A 75 -20.24 -2.27 6.56
CA LYS A 75 -20.49 -0.84 6.76
C LYS A 75 -19.95 -0.32 8.09
N ASP A 76 -19.82 -1.18 9.10
CA ASP A 76 -19.31 -0.79 10.43
C ASP A 76 -17.79 -0.53 10.40
N LYS A 77 -17.08 -1.15 9.46
CA LYS A 77 -15.64 -0.97 9.26
C LYS A 77 -15.26 0.13 8.27
N LEU A 78 -16.24 0.77 7.63
CA LEU A 78 -15.98 1.74 6.57
C LEU A 78 -15.12 2.91 7.07
N SER A 79 -13.90 2.94 6.61
CA SER A 79 -12.87 3.96 6.81
C SER A 79 -12.01 4.05 5.55
N SER A 80 -11.15 5.05 5.43
CA SER A 80 -10.19 5.10 4.32
C SER A 80 -9.23 3.89 4.34
N GLU A 81 -8.83 3.41 5.52
CA GLU A 81 -8.01 2.22 5.67
C GLU A 81 -8.74 0.96 5.16
N TYR A 82 -9.98 0.75 5.57
CA TYR A 82 -10.76 -0.40 5.10
C TYR A 82 -11.00 -0.37 3.58
N ILE A 83 -11.26 0.81 3.02
CA ILE A 83 -11.33 0.98 1.57
C ILE A 83 -10.01 0.59 0.92
N GLY A 84 -8.88 1.11 1.40
CA GLY A 84 -7.55 0.89 0.82
C GLY A 84 -7.07 -0.56 0.90
N PHE A 85 -7.33 -1.25 2.01
CA PHE A 85 -6.79 -2.59 2.28
C PHE A 85 -7.79 -3.73 2.08
N SER A 86 -9.09 -3.45 2.02
CA SER A 86 -10.12 -4.49 1.87
C SER A 86 -10.93 -4.35 0.59
N ILE A 87 -11.51 -3.18 0.31
CA ILE A 87 -12.40 -2.98 -0.85
C ILE A 87 -11.59 -2.78 -2.13
N ALA A 88 -10.66 -1.83 -2.16
CA ALA A 88 -9.88 -1.51 -3.35
C ALA A 88 -9.07 -2.69 -3.89
N PRO A 89 -8.44 -3.57 -3.07
CA PRO A 89 -7.77 -4.76 -3.57
C PRO A 89 -8.70 -5.77 -4.25
N ILE A 90 -9.96 -5.89 -3.82
CA ILE A 90 -10.97 -6.74 -4.45
C ILE A 90 -11.35 -6.15 -5.81
N LEU A 91 -11.69 -4.87 -5.87
CA LEU A 91 -12.01 -4.19 -7.12
C LEU A 91 -10.85 -4.16 -8.13
N ASN A 92 -9.62 -4.01 -7.65
CA ASN A 92 -8.42 -3.99 -8.50
C ASN A 92 -7.92 -5.39 -8.91
N SER A 93 -8.49 -6.48 -8.38
CA SER A 93 -8.02 -7.83 -8.66
C SER A 93 -8.25 -8.24 -10.11
N ASP A 94 -9.39 -7.85 -10.65
CA ASP A 94 -9.82 -8.16 -12.02
C ASP A 94 -8.80 -7.63 -13.05
N GLY A 95 -8.46 -6.36 -13.00
CA GLY A 95 -7.46 -5.75 -13.89
C GLY A 95 -6.02 -6.20 -13.69
N ARG A 96 -5.73 -7.05 -12.69
CA ARG A 96 -4.40 -7.63 -12.46
C ARG A 96 -4.25 -9.05 -12.97
N VAL A 97 -5.34 -9.79 -13.04
CA VAL A 97 -5.36 -11.24 -13.33
C VAL A 97 -6.18 -11.54 -14.58
N SER A 98 -7.18 -10.71 -14.91
CA SER A 98 -8.11 -10.88 -16.02
C SER A 98 -8.49 -9.56 -16.68
N ASP A 99 -9.69 -9.45 -17.22
CA ASP A 99 -10.25 -8.24 -17.84
C ASP A 99 -10.97 -7.39 -16.78
N ALA A 100 -10.72 -6.08 -16.73
CA ALA A 100 -11.22 -5.15 -15.71
C ALA A 100 -12.74 -4.86 -15.74
N LEU A 101 -13.51 -5.56 -16.55
CA LEU A 101 -14.95 -5.34 -16.72
C LEU A 101 -15.78 -5.80 -15.51
N GLY A 102 -15.36 -6.83 -14.78
CA GLY A 102 -16.09 -7.37 -13.64
C GLY A 102 -16.29 -6.34 -12.53
N SER A 103 -15.26 -5.56 -12.21
CA SER A 103 -15.35 -4.51 -11.19
C SER A 103 -16.28 -3.38 -11.58
N VAL A 104 -16.31 -2.99 -12.87
CA VAL A 104 -17.26 -1.99 -13.38
C VAL A 104 -18.69 -2.54 -13.32
N SER A 105 -18.87 -3.79 -13.71
CA SER A 105 -20.18 -4.47 -13.63
C SER A 105 -20.69 -4.54 -12.20
N PHE A 106 -19.84 -4.91 -11.22
CA PHE A 106 -20.18 -4.91 -9.80
C PHE A 106 -20.73 -3.56 -9.32
N LEU A 107 -20.09 -2.46 -9.73
CA LEU A 107 -20.46 -1.12 -9.29
C LEU A 107 -21.75 -0.59 -9.93
N LEU A 108 -22.14 -1.12 -11.10
CA LEU A 108 -23.25 -0.61 -11.91
C LEU A 108 -24.44 -1.56 -12.00
N GLU A 109 -24.31 -2.80 -11.53
CA GLU A 109 -25.40 -3.79 -11.57
C GLU A 109 -26.52 -3.42 -10.59
N GLU A 110 -27.76 -3.71 -10.96
CA GLU A 110 -28.97 -3.45 -10.17
C GLU A 110 -29.68 -4.72 -9.72
N ASP A 111 -29.21 -5.90 -10.16
CA ASP A 111 -29.72 -7.21 -9.77
C ASP A 111 -28.86 -7.78 -8.63
N GLU A 112 -29.45 -7.96 -7.46
CA GLU A 112 -28.76 -8.39 -6.22
C GLU A 112 -28.04 -9.74 -6.41
N HIS A 113 -28.70 -10.73 -7.07
CA HIS A 113 -28.09 -12.05 -7.30
C HIS A 113 -26.87 -11.95 -8.21
N LYS A 114 -26.92 -11.12 -9.24
CA LYS A 114 -25.77 -10.92 -10.12
C LYS A 114 -24.64 -10.19 -9.41
N ILE A 115 -24.95 -9.22 -8.55
CA ILE A 115 -23.96 -8.53 -7.76
C ILE A 115 -23.23 -9.51 -6.84
N GLU A 116 -23.95 -10.40 -6.17
CA GLU A 116 -23.39 -11.45 -5.32
C GLU A 116 -22.41 -12.33 -6.09
N ASP A 117 -22.85 -12.87 -7.24
CA ASP A 117 -22.02 -13.72 -8.11
C ASP A 117 -20.74 -13.00 -8.58
N ILE A 118 -20.87 -11.72 -9.00
CA ILE A 118 -19.72 -10.92 -9.43
C ILE A 118 -18.77 -10.66 -8.24
N PHE A 119 -19.30 -10.31 -7.07
CA PHE A 119 -18.49 -10.01 -5.90
C PHE A 119 -17.74 -11.23 -5.39
N ASP A 120 -18.36 -12.41 -5.41
CA ASP A 120 -17.71 -13.66 -5.02
C ASP A 120 -16.60 -14.04 -6.01
N ASN A 121 -16.80 -13.82 -7.30
CA ASN A 121 -15.75 -13.99 -8.30
C ASN A 121 -14.58 -13.02 -8.05
N LEU A 122 -14.84 -11.73 -7.82
CA LEU A 122 -13.82 -10.75 -7.48
C LEU A 122 -13.03 -11.12 -6.21
N LYS A 123 -13.71 -11.62 -5.16
CA LYS A 123 -13.05 -12.15 -3.95
C LYS A 123 -12.16 -13.35 -4.26
N GLN A 124 -12.62 -14.28 -5.07
CA GLN A 124 -11.83 -15.44 -5.48
C GLN A 124 -10.57 -15.02 -6.25
N GLN A 125 -10.68 -14.12 -7.21
CA GLN A 125 -9.55 -13.58 -7.96
C GLN A 125 -8.56 -12.84 -7.03
N ASN A 126 -9.07 -12.04 -6.08
CA ASN A 126 -8.22 -11.37 -5.09
C ASN A 126 -7.47 -12.37 -4.20
N ASN A 127 -8.10 -13.48 -3.81
CA ASN A 127 -7.44 -14.53 -3.04
C ASN A 127 -6.33 -15.22 -3.87
N GLN A 128 -6.60 -15.56 -5.12
CA GLN A 128 -5.58 -16.09 -6.05
C GLN A 128 -4.41 -15.12 -6.20
N ARG A 129 -4.71 -13.84 -6.42
CA ARG A 129 -3.69 -12.79 -6.48
C ARG A 129 -2.83 -12.76 -5.20
N LYS A 130 -3.45 -12.83 -4.00
CA LYS A 130 -2.73 -12.83 -2.71
C LYS A 130 -1.80 -14.03 -2.57
N GLU A 131 -2.22 -15.21 -3.01
CA GLU A 131 -1.40 -16.43 -2.98
C GLU A 131 -0.19 -16.32 -3.92
N ILE A 132 -0.42 -15.88 -5.16
CA ILE A 132 0.66 -15.64 -6.13
C ILE A 132 1.63 -14.59 -5.58
N GLN A 133 1.10 -13.47 -5.07
CA GLN A 133 1.90 -12.40 -4.47
C GLN A 133 2.75 -12.91 -3.31
N LYS A 134 2.19 -13.73 -2.41
CA LYS A 134 2.90 -14.29 -1.27
C LYS A 134 4.11 -15.11 -1.73
N LYS A 135 3.90 -16.04 -2.69
CA LYS A 135 4.97 -16.87 -3.25
C LYS A 135 6.08 -16.03 -3.88
N LEU A 136 5.71 -15.13 -4.81
CA LEU A 136 6.66 -14.28 -5.52
C LEU A 136 7.43 -13.33 -4.58
N THR A 137 6.75 -12.79 -3.58
CA THR A 137 7.40 -11.89 -2.62
C THR A 137 8.41 -12.64 -1.75
N GLN A 138 8.10 -13.85 -1.30
CA GLN A 138 9.03 -14.67 -0.51
C GLN A 138 10.29 -15.03 -1.32
N GLU A 139 10.12 -15.45 -2.58
CA GLU A 139 11.25 -15.73 -3.47
C GLU A 139 12.10 -14.47 -3.70
N ALA A 140 11.47 -13.34 -3.95
CA ALA A 140 12.17 -12.08 -4.14
C ALA A 140 12.90 -11.59 -2.87
N ILE A 141 12.34 -11.81 -1.67
CA ILE A 141 13.00 -11.48 -0.39
C ILE A 141 14.27 -12.31 -0.20
N VAL A 142 14.25 -13.60 -0.53
CA VAL A 142 15.46 -14.47 -0.43
C VAL A 142 16.57 -13.93 -1.31
N GLN A 143 16.27 -13.61 -2.58
CA GLN A 143 17.27 -13.01 -3.49
C GLN A 143 17.72 -11.63 -2.99
N ALA A 144 16.81 -10.80 -2.47
CA ALA A 144 17.14 -9.49 -1.93
C ALA A 144 18.13 -9.56 -0.77
N TYR A 145 17.99 -10.53 0.15
CA TYR A 145 18.95 -10.72 1.25
C TYR A 145 20.34 -11.08 0.76
N GLN A 146 20.45 -11.87 -0.31
CA GLN A 146 21.73 -12.23 -0.90
C GLN A 146 22.43 -11.04 -1.56
N LEU A 147 21.65 -10.18 -2.24
CA LEU A 147 22.16 -9.01 -2.95
C LEU A 147 22.45 -7.83 -2.02
N ASN A 148 21.70 -7.69 -0.92
CA ASN A 148 21.68 -6.50 -0.08
C ASN A 148 23.06 -6.12 0.50
N GLN A 149 23.90 -7.08 0.84
CA GLN A 149 25.22 -6.82 1.42
C GLN A 149 26.23 -6.28 0.40
N GLN A 150 26.01 -6.49 -0.88
CA GLN A 150 26.97 -6.24 -1.95
C GLN A 150 26.56 -5.09 -2.89
N LYS A 151 25.29 -4.69 -2.86
CA LYS A 151 24.70 -3.80 -3.85
C LYS A 151 23.94 -2.64 -3.21
N ASN A 152 23.99 -1.49 -3.85
CA ASN A 152 23.23 -0.29 -3.48
C ASN A 152 21.81 -0.27 -4.07
N SER A 153 21.54 -1.16 -5.01
CA SER A 153 20.23 -1.37 -5.63
C SER A 153 19.91 -2.87 -5.70
N LEU A 154 18.65 -3.22 -5.88
CA LEU A 154 18.19 -4.60 -5.96
C LEU A 154 17.47 -4.85 -7.27
N CYS A 155 18.13 -5.51 -8.25
CA CYS A 155 17.48 -6.08 -9.41
C CYS A 155 17.28 -7.57 -9.21
N ILE A 156 16.03 -8.01 -9.17
CA ILE A 156 15.62 -9.38 -8.87
C ILE A 156 14.98 -9.96 -10.11
N LEU A 157 15.44 -11.12 -10.55
CA LEU A 157 14.85 -11.86 -11.66
C LEU A 157 14.15 -13.10 -11.11
N LEU A 158 12.83 -13.14 -11.24
CA LEU A 158 12.01 -14.30 -10.89
C LEU A 158 11.83 -15.18 -12.12
N GLU A 159 11.89 -16.50 -11.92
CA GLU A 159 11.66 -17.48 -13.02
C GLU A 159 10.19 -17.41 -13.47
N ASP A 160 9.29 -17.51 -12.52
CA ASP A 160 7.87 -17.32 -12.73
C ASP A 160 7.47 -15.93 -12.23
N GLY A 161 6.59 -15.24 -12.93
CA GLY A 161 6.16 -13.93 -12.48
C GLY A 161 4.91 -13.43 -13.16
N HIS A 162 4.23 -12.55 -12.47
CA HIS A 162 3.05 -11.86 -13.00
C HIS A 162 3.28 -10.36 -12.91
N SER A 163 3.39 -9.68 -14.05
CA SER A 163 3.74 -8.25 -14.14
C SER A 163 2.81 -7.35 -13.31
N GLY A 164 1.53 -7.71 -13.17
CA GLY A 164 0.55 -7.00 -12.32
C GLY A 164 0.83 -7.06 -10.81
N ILE A 165 1.75 -7.96 -10.37
CA ILE A 165 2.06 -8.20 -8.95
C ILE A 165 3.45 -7.67 -8.58
N HIS A 166 4.39 -7.60 -9.53
CA HIS A 166 5.78 -7.18 -9.28
C HIS A 166 5.89 -5.87 -8.53
N GLY A 167 5.04 -4.89 -8.86
CA GLY A 167 5.06 -3.58 -8.22
C GLY A 167 4.76 -3.63 -6.71
N ILE A 168 3.90 -4.55 -6.27
CA ILE A 168 3.55 -4.72 -4.85
C ILE A 168 4.74 -5.35 -4.11
N SER A 169 5.32 -6.41 -4.68
CA SER A 169 6.50 -7.08 -4.10
C SER A 169 7.72 -6.14 -4.07
N ALA A 170 7.93 -5.35 -5.13
CA ALA A 170 9.01 -4.36 -5.19
C ALA A 170 8.85 -3.26 -4.12
N SER A 171 7.62 -2.79 -3.87
CA SER A 171 7.36 -1.82 -2.78
C SER A 171 7.73 -2.39 -1.42
N ARG A 172 7.33 -3.63 -1.14
CA ARG A 172 7.64 -4.29 0.14
C ARG A 172 9.14 -4.47 0.34
N ILE A 173 9.88 -4.92 -0.69
CA ILE A 173 11.33 -5.09 -0.62
C ILE A 173 12.03 -3.74 -0.47
N LYS A 174 11.56 -2.71 -1.18
CA LYS A 174 12.06 -1.33 -1.01
C LYS A 174 11.94 -0.87 0.45
N GLU A 175 10.81 -1.10 1.09
CA GLU A 175 10.57 -0.74 2.49
C GLU A 175 11.47 -1.53 3.45
N MET A 176 11.65 -2.84 3.21
CA MET A 176 12.50 -3.70 4.05
C MET A 176 13.98 -3.35 3.99
N PHE A 177 14.48 -2.92 2.83
CA PHE A 177 15.92 -2.73 2.61
C PHE A 177 16.36 -1.27 2.43
N GLY A 178 15.42 -0.32 2.35
CA GLY A 178 15.74 1.10 2.12
C GLY A 178 16.44 1.37 0.79
N LYS A 179 16.22 0.54 -0.24
CA LYS A 179 16.93 0.60 -1.53
C LYS A 179 15.96 0.68 -2.70
N ALA A 180 16.43 1.22 -3.84
CA ALA A 180 15.70 1.11 -5.09
C ALA A 180 15.67 -0.35 -5.56
N VAL A 181 14.49 -0.81 -5.98
CA VAL A 181 14.22 -2.21 -6.32
C VAL A 181 13.58 -2.32 -7.69
N ILE A 182 14.02 -3.26 -8.50
CA ILE A 182 13.32 -3.67 -9.71
C ILE A 182 13.10 -5.19 -9.65
N ILE A 183 11.86 -5.64 -9.80
CA ILE A 183 11.53 -7.05 -9.95
C ILE A 183 11.17 -7.33 -11.39
N PHE A 184 11.89 -8.27 -11.98
CA PHE A 184 11.68 -8.74 -13.34
C PHE A 184 11.11 -10.15 -13.37
N SER A 185 10.33 -10.44 -14.40
CA SER A 185 10.04 -11.80 -14.84
C SER A 185 9.83 -11.84 -16.35
N GLN A 186 9.81 -13.04 -16.89
CA GLN A 186 9.57 -13.30 -18.29
C GLN A 186 8.21 -12.76 -18.74
N THR A 187 8.13 -12.20 -19.95
CA THR A 187 6.85 -11.76 -20.51
C THR A 187 6.04 -12.95 -21.00
N GLN A 188 4.70 -12.85 -20.96
CA GLN A 188 3.81 -13.94 -21.36
C GLN A 188 3.87 -14.29 -22.86
N HIS A 189 4.22 -13.32 -23.69
CA HIS A 189 4.16 -13.46 -25.15
C HIS A 189 5.50 -13.73 -25.81
N ASP A 190 6.62 -13.43 -25.13
CA ASP A 190 7.97 -13.59 -25.66
C ASP A 190 8.93 -13.96 -24.53
N SER A 191 9.43 -15.19 -24.57
CA SER A 191 10.34 -15.73 -23.57
C SER A 191 11.75 -15.12 -23.61
N THR A 192 12.09 -14.39 -24.67
CA THR A 192 13.37 -13.67 -24.77
C THR A 192 13.35 -12.31 -24.06
N LEU A 193 12.15 -11.83 -23.68
CA LEU A 193 11.93 -10.57 -23.02
C LEU A 193 11.56 -10.75 -21.54
N ILE A 194 12.04 -9.82 -20.74
CA ILE A 194 11.63 -9.70 -19.33
C ILE A 194 11.05 -8.30 -19.09
N SER A 195 9.96 -8.25 -18.32
CA SER A 195 9.34 -7.00 -17.87
C SER A 195 9.64 -6.76 -16.41
N GLY A 196 9.99 -5.53 -16.06
CA GLY A 196 10.35 -5.11 -14.71
C GLY A 196 9.40 -4.06 -14.16
N SER A 197 9.11 -4.16 -12.86
CA SER A 197 8.46 -3.11 -12.08
C SER A 197 9.42 -2.56 -11.06
N ALA A 198 9.72 -1.26 -11.19
CA ALA A 198 10.66 -0.54 -10.35
C ALA A 198 9.94 0.23 -9.24
N ARG A 199 10.56 0.28 -8.06
CA ARG A 199 10.18 1.14 -6.94
C ARG A 199 11.44 1.79 -6.37
N SER A 200 11.33 3.08 -6.02
CA SER A 200 12.46 3.86 -5.52
C SER A 200 12.18 4.47 -4.16
N ILE A 201 13.26 4.81 -3.47
CA ILE A 201 13.24 5.63 -2.26
C ILE A 201 13.17 7.13 -2.64
N ASP A 202 12.77 7.98 -1.72
CA ASP A 202 12.42 9.37 -1.99
C ASP A 202 13.53 10.21 -2.61
N ASN A 203 14.78 9.94 -2.26
CA ASN A 203 15.93 10.69 -2.76
C ASN A 203 16.45 10.20 -4.13
N ILE A 204 15.86 9.14 -4.69
CA ILE A 204 16.29 8.55 -5.96
C ILE A 204 15.16 8.62 -7.00
N HIS A 205 15.35 9.39 -8.07
CA HIS A 205 14.37 9.54 -9.14
C HIS A 205 14.53 8.43 -10.19
N ILE A 206 13.74 7.34 -10.07
CA ILE A 206 13.90 6.14 -10.89
C ILE A 206 13.75 6.39 -12.38
N LYS A 207 12.82 7.26 -12.80
CA LYS A 207 12.62 7.58 -14.23
C LYS A 207 13.84 8.25 -14.83
N THR A 208 14.49 9.16 -14.10
CA THR A 208 15.72 9.82 -14.55
C THR A 208 16.87 8.84 -14.73
N ILE A 209 16.99 7.84 -13.84
CA ILE A 209 17.99 6.78 -13.96
C ILE A 209 17.76 5.98 -15.25
N LEU A 210 16.50 5.58 -15.52
CA LEU A 210 16.19 4.87 -16.76
C LEU A 210 16.44 5.72 -18.00
N ASP A 211 16.19 7.03 -17.95
CA ASP A 211 16.52 7.96 -19.03
C ASP A 211 18.05 8.02 -19.30
N ASN A 212 18.84 8.12 -18.22
CA ASN A 212 20.30 8.12 -18.32
C ASN A 212 20.84 6.82 -18.94
N ILE A 213 20.30 5.67 -18.50
CA ILE A 213 20.68 4.37 -19.06
C ILE A 213 20.31 4.29 -20.55
N ALA A 214 19.11 4.73 -20.92
CA ALA A 214 18.66 4.74 -22.31
C ALA A 214 19.50 5.67 -23.21
N VAL A 215 20.04 6.76 -22.68
CA VAL A 215 20.97 7.64 -23.39
C VAL A 215 22.34 6.97 -23.55
N LYS A 216 22.85 6.31 -22.49
CA LYS A 216 24.16 5.61 -22.55
C LYS A 216 24.13 4.38 -23.46
N GLU A 217 23.02 3.66 -23.46
CA GLU A 217 22.82 2.40 -24.19
C GLU A 217 21.42 2.36 -24.84
N PRO A 218 21.25 2.99 -26.01
CA PRO A 218 19.93 3.23 -26.61
C PRO A 218 19.13 1.97 -26.97
N GLN A 219 19.80 0.80 -27.10
CA GLN A 219 19.14 -0.47 -27.45
C GLN A 219 18.89 -1.39 -26.27
N LEU A 220 19.36 -1.01 -25.06
CA LEU A 220 19.29 -1.86 -23.88
C LEU A 220 17.88 -1.95 -23.31
N ILE A 221 17.16 -0.82 -23.28
CA ILE A 221 15.78 -0.76 -22.79
C ILE A 221 14.85 -0.64 -24.00
N ILE A 222 14.00 -1.68 -24.19
CA ILE A 222 13.07 -1.72 -25.32
C ILE A 222 11.90 -0.75 -25.09
N LYS A 223 11.38 -0.75 -23.87
CA LYS A 223 10.25 0.12 -23.47
C LYS A 223 10.39 0.44 -21.98
N TYR A 224 10.12 1.68 -21.62
CA TYR A 224 10.04 2.08 -20.21
C TYR A 224 9.17 3.31 -20.04
N GLY A 225 8.67 3.51 -18.81
CA GLY A 225 7.86 4.66 -18.43
C GLY A 225 7.66 4.69 -16.92
N GLY A 226 7.32 5.85 -16.39
CA GLY A 226 7.09 5.99 -14.96
C GLY A 226 7.32 7.41 -14.45
N HIS A 227 7.45 7.51 -13.15
CA HIS A 227 7.61 8.74 -12.38
C HIS A 227 8.77 8.61 -11.39
N LYS A 228 8.93 9.59 -10.48
CA LYS A 228 10.01 9.60 -9.49
C LYS A 228 10.10 8.30 -8.69
N GLY A 229 9.00 7.83 -8.12
CA GLY A 229 8.99 6.69 -7.17
C GLY A 229 8.70 5.33 -7.80
N ALA A 230 8.21 5.25 -9.03
CA ALA A 230 7.81 4.01 -9.68
C ALA A 230 7.97 4.06 -11.20
N ALA A 231 8.41 2.95 -11.78
CA ALA A 231 8.52 2.80 -13.23
C ALA A 231 8.30 1.36 -13.68
N GLY A 232 7.93 1.19 -14.96
CA GLY A 232 7.89 -0.09 -15.64
C GLY A 232 8.88 -0.08 -16.79
N LEU A 233 9.49 -1.23 -17.10
CA LEU A 233 10.41 -1.36 -18.21
C LEU A 233 10.41 -2.78 -18.81
N THR A 234 10.91 -2.89 -20.04
CA THR A 234 11.11 -4.16 -20.73
C THR A 234 12.50 -4.18 -21.35
N ILE A 235 13.23 -5.26 -21.11
CA ILE A 235 14.56 -5.51 -21.67
C ILE A 235 14.63 -6.94 -22.24
N LYS A 236 15.68 -7.27 -22.99
CA LYS A 236 15.97 -8.67 -23.33
C LYS A 236 16.50 -9.39 -22.10
N LYS A 237 16.12 -10.66 -21.93
CA LYS A 237 16.63 -11.49 -20.82
C LYS A 237 18.14 -11.63 -20.85
N SER A 238 18.75 -11.72 -22.05
CA SER A 238 20.20 -11.76 -22.23
C SER A 238 20.94 -10.51 -21.75
N ASP A 239 20.23 -9.39 -21.63
CA ASP A 239 20.83 -8.09 -21.30
C ASP A 239 20.67 -7.75 -19.81
N PHE A 240 20.09 -8.67 -19.00
CA PHE A 240 19.79 -8.42 -17.59
C PHE A 240 21.03 -8.00 -16.79
N ASP A 241 22.13 -8.73 -16.89
CA ASP A 241 23.35 -8.43 -16.14
C ASP A 241 23.97 -7.08 -16.54
N LYS A 242 23.98 -6.78 -17.85
CA LYS A 242 24.45 -5.48 -18.34
C LYS A 242 23.57 -4.32 -17.84
N PHE A 243 22.26 -4.51 -17.87
CA PHE A 243 21.31 -3.55 -17.33
C PHE A 243 21.53 -3.34 -15.83
N TYR A 244 21.66 -4.41 -15.05
CA TYR A 244 21.86 -4.31 -13.62
C TYR A 244 23.16 -3.58 -13.27
N GLN A 245 24.25 -3.85 -13.96
CA GLN A 245 25.51 -3.12 -13.75
C GLN A 245 25.37 -1.61 -13.98
N LEU A 246 24.69 -1.19 -15.04
CA LEU A 246 24.43 0.22 -15.30
C LEU A 246 23.50 0.86 -14.29
N PHE A 247 22.43 0.15 -13.90
CA PHE A 247 21.49 0.61 -12.91
C PHE A 247 22.16 0.81 -11.54
N GLU A 248 22.98 -0.16 -11.12
CA GLU A 248 23.77 -0.09 -9.89
C GLU A 248 24.78 1.09 -9.94
N SER A 249 25.46 1.30 -11.07
CA SER A 249 26.39 2.41 -11.24
C SER A 249 25.69 3.76 -11.12
N GLU A 250 24.54 3.96 -11.79
CA GLU A 250 23.76 5.20 -11.71
C GLU A 250 23.30 5.49 -10.26
N ILE A 251 22.84 4.47 -9.56
CA ILE A 251 22.41 4.60 -8.18
C ILE A 251 23.59 4.91 -7.26
N THR A 252 24.70 4.21 -7.41
CA THR A 252 25.91 4.43 -6.61
C THR A 252 26.45 5.85 -6.80
N ASP A 253 26.42 6.37 -8.02
CA ASP A 253 26.84 7.74 -8.33
C ASP A 253 25.95 8.77 -7.60
N ILE A 254 24.63 8.55 -7.56
CA ILE A 254 23.67 9.44 -6.87
C ILE A 254 23.91 9.38 -5.36
N ILE A 255 24.02 8.18 -4.79
CA ILE A 255 24.26 7.97 -3.36
C ILE A 255 25.53 8.68 -2.91
N THR A 256 26.63 8.51 -3.68
CA THR A 256 27.92 9.13 -3.37
C THR A 256 27.87 10.65 -3.47
N LYS A 257 27.22 11.19 -4.50
CA LYS A 257 27.12 12.65 -4.70
C LYS A 257 26.24 13.35 -3.68
N GLN A 258 25.20 12.66 -3.19
CA GLN A 258 24.19 13.25 -2.29
C GLN A 258 24.35 12.77 -0.83
N ASN A 259 25.34 11.93 -0.53
CA ASN A 259 25.54 11.29 0.80
C ASN A 259 24.26 10.61 1.32
N ILE A 260 23.56 9.85 0.47
CA ILE A 260 22.34 9.15 0.84
C ILE A 260 22.67 7.94 1.71
N ILE A 261 22.02 7.81 2.86
CA ILE A 261 22.11 6.64 3.71
C ILE A 261 21.04 5.63 3.23
N LEU A 262 21.48 4.43 2.88
CA LEU A 262 20.61 3.34 2.42
C LEU A 262 20.18 2.44 3.59
N GLU A 263 19.38 3.01 4.47
CA GLU A 263 18.77 2.26 5.59
C GLU A 263 17.27 2.51 5.58
N PRO A 264 16.47 1.54 6.02
CA PRO A 264 15.06 1.80 6.25
C PRO A 264 14.90 2.88 7.32
N ILE A 265 14.38 4.04 6.92
CA ILE A 265 14.10 5.15 7.83
C ILE A 265 12.60 5.14 8.08
N ILE A 266 12.21 5.17 9.35
CA ILE A 266 10.83 5.37 9.77
C ILE A 266 10.77 6.69 10.53
N GLU A 267 10.05 7.63 9.94
CA GLU A 267 9.74 8.89 10.59
C GLU A 267 8.50 8.67 11.46
N TYR A 268 8.57 9.14 12.69
CA TYR A 268 7.44 9.10 13.63
C TYR A 268 7.13 10.52 14.12
N ASP A 269 5.89 10.75 14.52
CA ASP A 269 5.45 12.09 14.91
C ASP A 269 5.99 12.48 16.28
N PHE A 270 5.82 11.63 17.30
CA PHE A 270 6.32 11.88 18.66
C PHE A 270 6.24 10.64 19.56
N GLU A 271 6.82 10.76 20.76
CA GLU A 271 6.64 9.81 21.86
C GLU A 271 5.31 10.08 22.56
N LEU A 272 4.52 9.04 22.80
CA LEU A 272 3.25 9.18 23.48
C LEU A 272 3.47 9.13 25.01
N ASP A 273 2.95 10.13 25.73
CA ASP A 273 2.97 10.12 27.18
C ASP A 273 2.05 9.06 27.77
N GLU A 274 2.39 8.57 28.99
CA GLU A 274 1.66 7.47 29.63
C GLU A 274 0.14 7.74 29.79
N HIS A 275 -0.25 8.98 30.00
CA HIS A 275 -1.67 9.36 30.17
C HIS A 275 -2.49 9.30 28.87
N HIS A 276 -1.84 9.17 27.73
CA HIS A 276 -2.49 9.12 26.42
C HIS A 276 -2.66 7.68 25.86
N PHE A 277 -2.23 6.66 26.62
CA PHE A 277 -2.51 5.26 26.25
C PHE A 277 -3.94 4.86 26.63
N GLU A 278 -4.91 5.54 26.03
CA GLU A 278 -6.32 5.39 26.31
C GLU A 278 -7.19 5.49 25.05
N LEU A 279 -8.41 4.97 25.12
CA LEU A 279 -9.34 4.98 23.99
C LEU A 279 -9.76 6.40 23.58
N GLU A 280 -9.84 7.34 24.54
CA GLU A 280 -10.16 8.74 24.24
C GLU A 280 -9.16 9.40 23.30
N THR A 281 -7.87 9.08 23.45
CA THR A 281 -6.80 9.56 22.54
C THR A 281 -7.03 8.99 21.14
N LEU A 282 -7.36 7.71 21.03
CA LEU A 282 -7.66 7.08 19.74
C LEU A 282 -8.92 7.68 19.09
N ASP A 283 -9.97 7.97 19.88
CA ASP A 283 -11.19 8.62 19.37
C ASP A 283 -10.90 10.01 18.79
N LYS A 284 -9.99 10.77 19.42
CA LYS A 284 -9.51 12.06 18.90
C LYS A 284 -8.74 11.91 17.58
N ILE A 285 -7.92 10.86 17.47
CA ILE A 285 -7.21 10.55 16.23
C ILE A 285 -8.20 10.15 15.14
N ASP A 286 -9.14 9.24 15.45
CA ASP A 286 -10.14 8.76 14.49
C ASP A 286 -11.05 9.91 14.00
N ALA A 287 -11.28 10.95 14.79
CA ALA A 287 -12.01 12.15 14.37
C ALA A 287 -11.31 12.94 13.24
N LEU A 288 -9.99 12.73 13.05
CA LEU A 288 -9.23 13.32 11.95
C LEU A 288 -9.40 12.58 10.62
N GLU A 289 -10.05 11.42 10.56
CA GLU A 289 -10.29 10.69 9.31
C GLU A 289 -10.98 11.57 8.22
N PRO A 290 -10.76 11.27 6.95
CA PRO A 290 -10.01 10.14 6.37
C PRO A 290 -8.51 10.37 6.34
N PHE A 291 -7.75 9.34 6.71
CA PHE A 291 -6.30 9.26 6.52
C PHE A 291 -5.97 8.75 5.11
N GLY A 292 -4.74 8.94 4.68
CA GLY A 292 -4.23 8.45 3.40
C GLY A 292 -2.89 9.07 3.08
N ARG A 293 -2.45 8.94 1.84
CA ARG A 293 -1.14 9.42 1.40
C ARG A 293 -0.93 10.89 1.76
N GLU A 294 0.21 11.22 2.36
CA GLU A 294 0.64 12.56 2.81
C GLU A 294 -0.23 13.14 3.96
N PHE A 295 -1.20 12.41 4.44
CA PHE A 295 -1.97 12.68 5.67
C PHE A 295 -2.24 11.34 6.36
N GLU A 296 -1.19 10.76 6.88
CA GLU A 296 -1.20 9.42 7.45
C GLU A 296 -1.70 9.44 8.90
N LYS A 297 -2.06 8.26 9.41
CA LYS A 297 -2.42 8.12 10.81
C LYS A 297 -1.16 8.39 11.65
N PRO A 298 -1.27 9.10 12.80
CA PRO A 298 -0.12 9.39 13.63
C PRO A 298 0.66 8.15 14.03
N LEU A 299 1.96 8.18 13.81
CA LEU A 299 2.90 7.14 14.19
C LEU A 299 3.66 7.57 15.45
N PHE A 300 3.52 6.79 16.50
CA PHE A 300 4.20 7.00 17.76
C PHE A 300 5.41 6.08 17.89
N CYS A 301 6.39 6.47 18.71
CA CYS A 301 7.54 5.63 18.98
C CYS A 301 7.97 5.75 20.43
N ASN A 302 7.94 4.64 21.18
CA ASN A 302 8.30 4.59 22.59
C ASN A 302 9.22 3.41 22.90
N GLN A 303 9.91 3.49 24.06
CA GLN A 303 10.64 2.37 24.61
C GLN A 303 9.73 1.53 25.50
N PHE A 304 9.67 0.23 25.27
CA PHE A 304 8.86 -0.71 26.02
C PHE A 304 9.71 -1.86 26.57
N MET A 305 9.27 -2.44 27.67
CA MET A 305 9.74 -3.75 28.09
C MET A 305 8.89 -4.83 27.42
N LEU A 306 9.51 -5.77 26.76
CA LEU A 306 8.86 -6.93 26.13
C LEU A 306 8.52 -7.97 27.19
N GLU A 307 7.24 -8.14 27.53
CA GLU A 307 6.79 -9.10 28.54
C GLU A 307 6.39 -10.44 27.96
N ASN A 308 5.88 -10.45 26.72
CA ASN A 308 5.53 -11.68 26.02
C ASN A 308 5.63 -11.50 24.51
N LEU A 309 5.93 -12.59 23.82
CA LEU A 309 5.96 -12.67 22.37
C LEU A 309 5.47 -14.05 21.94
N ARG A 310 4.50 -14.09 21.02
CA ARG A 310 4.03 -15.32 20.39
C ARG A 310 3.70 -15.10 18.92
N LEU A 311 4.02 -16.08 18.09
CA LEU A 311 3.63 -16.07 16.70
C LEU A 311 2.15 -16.44 16.55
N VAL A 312 1.43 -15.67 15.73
CA VAL A 312 -0.01 -15.81 15.50
C VAL A 312 -0.33 -15.76 14.00
N GLY A 313 -1.58 -16.06 13.66
CA GLY A 313 -2.04 -16.17 12.28
C GLY A 313 -1.94 -17.61 11.75
N LYS A 314 -2.63 -17.88 10.64
CA LYS A 314 -2.69 -19.22 10.02
C LYS A 314 -1.30 -19.77 9.68
N ASP A 315 -0.41 -18.90 9.19
CA ASP A 315 0.95 -19.25 8.79
C ASP A 315 2.00 -18.89 9.85
N LYS A 316 1.56 -18.44 11.05
CA LYS A 316 2.46 -17.98 12.14
C LYS A 316 3.46 -16.90 11.70
N ASN A 317 3.05 -16.03 10.79
CA ASN A 317 3.89 -14.97 10.25
C ASN A 317 3.71 -13.60 10.93
N HIS A 318 2.77 -13.48 11.86
CA HIS A 318 2.55 -12.28 12.66
C HIS A 318 3.04 -12.53 14.09
N ALA A 319 3.43 -11.49 14.82
CA ALA A 319 3.77 -11.59 16.23
C ALA A 319 2.74 -10.82 17.06
N GLN A 320 2.19 -11.47 18.07
CA GLN A 320 1.45 -10.81 19.13
C GLN A 320 2.43 -10.57 20.28
N LEU A 321 2.47 -9.34 20.76
CA LEU A 321 3.36 -8.87 21.80
C LEU A 321 2.54 -8.41 23.00
N VAL A 322 3.15 -8.50 24.19
CA VAL A 322 2.68 -7.82 25.40
C VAL A 322 3.80 -6.89 25.83
N LEU A 323 3.52 -5.61 25.85
CA LEU A 323 4.49 -4.54 26.07
C LEU A 323 4.14 -3.77 27.33
N ARG A 324 5.13 -3.46 28.15
CA ARG A 324 4.98 -2.60 29.32
C ARG A 324 5.70 -1.27 29.12
N TYR A 325 4.98 -0.19 29.38
CA TYR A 325 5.51 1.17 29.31
C TYR A 325 5.40 1.86 30.68
N LYS A 326 6.53 2.20 31.28
CA LYS A 326 6.58 2.89 32.58
C LYS A 326 5.66 2.24 33.64
N ASN A 327 4.69 3.01 34.15
CA ASN A 327 3.75 2.58 35.20
C ASN A 327 2.41 2.08 34.66
N ILE A 328 2.24 1.99 33.34
CA ILE A 328 0.98 1.56 32.74
C ILE A 328 0.90 0.02 32.79
N SER A 329 -0.35 -0.49 32.88
CA SER A 329 -0.64 -1.89 32.69
C SER A 329 -0.18 -2.36 31.31
N SER A 330 0.21 -3.61 31.21
CA SER A 330 0.68 -4.22 29.97
C SER A 330 -0.30 -4.03 28.81
N ILE A 331 0.21 -3.61 27.67
CA ILE A 331 -0.56 -3.29 26.46
C ILE A 331 -0.31 -4.41 25.44
N LYS A 332 -1.37 -4.91 24.84
CA LYS A 332 -1.27 -5.85 23.73
C LYS A 332 -0.86 -5.11 22.46
N ALA A 333 -0.04 -5.76 21.66
CA ALA A 333 0.39 -5.26 20.37
C ALA A 333 0.38 -6.37 19.33
N ILE A 334 0.15 -6.00 18.08
CA ILE A 334 0.26 -6.89 16.92
C ILE A 334 1.31 -6.34 15.95
N TRP A 335 2.21 -7.19 15.50
CA TRP A 335 3.18 -6.90 14.48
C TRP A 335 2.92 -7.80 13.27
N PHE A 336 2.33 -7.22 12.25
CA PHE A 336 2.01 -7.96 11.03
C PHE A 336 3.27 -8.28 10.23
N ASN A 337 3.35 -9.50 9.69
CA ASN A 337 4.48 -10.03 8.91
C ASN A 337 5.83 -9.90 9.65
N ALA A 338 5.81 -10.10 10.95
CA ALA A 338 6.97 -9.99 11.81
C ALA A 338 8.12 -10.92 11.38
N THR A 339 7.80 -12.10 10.83
CA THR A 339 8.79 -13.08 10.37
C THR A 339 9.63 -12.64 9.17
N ASP A 340 9.23 -11.56 8.48
CA ASP A 340 10.03 -10.98 7.42
C ASP A 340 11.22 -10.16 7.97
N ASN A 341 11.19 -9.87 9.27
CA ASN A 341 12.18 -9.02 9.93
C ASN A 341 13.12 -9.87 10.78
N LYS A 342 14.41 -9.85 10.46
CA LYS A 342 15.44 -10.57 11.22
C LYS A 342 15.54 -10.18 12.70
N ILE A 343 15.12 -8.99 13.05
CA ILE A 343 15.10 -8.51 14.44
C ILE A 343 14.20 -9.39 15.33
N LEU A 344 13.16 -10.00 14.76
CA LEU A 344 12.26 -10.89 15.51
C LEU A 344 13.01 -12.05 16.18
N GLU A 345 13.99 -12.62 15.51
CA GLU A 345 14.80 -13.75 16.02
C GLU A 345 15.73 -13.34 17.16
N GLN A 346 15.97 -12.02 17.31
CA GLN A 346 16.86 -11.45 18.32
C GLN A 346 16.12 -10.97 19.57
N LEU A 347 14.78 -10.92 19.51
CA LEU A 347 13.95 -10.45 20.63
C LEU A 347 13.85 -11.53 21.73
N ILE A 348 14.13 -11.12 22.95
CA ILE A 348 14.04 -11.99 24.14
C ILE A 348 13.09 -11.31 25.14
N ILE A 349 12.24 -12.12 25.79
CA ILE A 349 11.38 -11.61 26.87
C ILE A 349 12.24 -10.96 27.95
N GLY A 350 11.88 -9.73 28.33
CA GLY A 350 12.65 -8.88 29.25
C GLY A 350 13.51 -7.84 28.55
N ASP A 351 13.64 -7.87 27.22
CA ASP A 351 14.35 -6.83 26.46
C ASP A 351 13.63 -5.47 26.58
N CYS A 352 14.43 -4.41 26.63
CA CYS A 352 13.95 -3.06 26.36
C CYS A 352 14.03 -2.81 24.87
N ILE A 353 12.89 -2.61 24.22
CA ILE A 353 12.78 -2.42 22.79
C ILE A 353 12.19 -1.04 22.47
N LYS A 354 12.67 -0.42 21.40
CA LYS A 354 12.04 0.78 20.83
C LYS A 354 11.07 0.34 19.73
N ALA A 355 9.78 0.63 19.90
CA ALA A 355 8.76 0.24 18.94
C ALA A 355 8.04 1.47 18.40
N CYS A 356 7.92 1.56 17.05
CA CYS A 356 7.06 2.51 16.38
C CYS A 356 5.72 1.85 16.07
N TYR A 357 4.62 2.55 16.38
CA TYR A 357 3.28 1.96 16.37
C TYR A 357 2.17 2.99 16.11
N GLU A 358 1.05 2.50 15.64
CA GLU A 358 -0.23 3.22 15.64
C GLU A 358 -1.11 2.69 16.77
N LEU A 359 -1.96 3.56 17.34
CA LEU A 359 -3.02 3.13 18.24
C LEU A 359 -4.16 2.49 17.45
N GLN A 360 -4.72 1.40 17.97
CA GLN A 360 -5.89 0.73 17.38
C GLN A 360 -6.85 0.18 18.46
N LYS A 361 -8.09 -0.08 18.04
CA LYS A 361 -9.08 -0.79 18.87
C LYS A 361 -8.94 -2.29 18.64
N GLU A 362 -8.92 -3.08 19.72
CA GLU A 362 -9.08 -4.53 19.69
C GLU A 362 -10.39 -4.87 20.38
N GLU A 363 -11.32 -5.47 19.65
CA GLU A 363 -12.54 -6.00 20.24
C GLU A 363 -12.35 -7.49 20.57
N PHE A 364 -12.56 -7.83 21.83
CA PHE A 364 -12.51 -9.22 22.28
C PHE A 364 -13.64 -9.48 23.28
N LEU A 365 -14.50 -10.45 22.98
CA LEU A 365 -15.67 -10.83 23.80
C LEU A 365 -16.59 -9.63 24.14
N GLY A 366 -16.79 -8.72 23.18
CA GLY A 366 -17.62 -7.53 23.36
C GLY A 366 -16.96 -6.40 24.17
N GLN A 367 -15.71 -6.56 24.58
CA GLN A 367 -14.93 -5.50 25.22
C GLN A 367 -13.99 -4.86 24.20
N ILE A 368 -14.02 -3.53 24.14
CA ILE A 368 -13.12 -2.75 23.32
C ILE A 368 -11.93 -2.35 24.18
N ASN A 369 -10.73 -2.73 23.75
CA ASN A 369 -9.48 -2.39 24.41
C ASN A 369 -8.56 -1.63 23.47
N LEU A 370 -7.69 -0.79 24.01
CA LEU A 370 -6.60 -0.20 23.29
C LEU A 370 -5.54 -1.27 23.00
N SER A 371 -5.04 -1.30 21.77
CA SER A 371 -3.90 -2.11 21.36
C SER A 371 -2.99 -1.32 20.43
N LEU A 372 -1.80 -1.86 20.16
CA LEU A 372 -0.80 -1.21 19.31
C LEU A 372 -0.62 -2.01 18.02
N ASN A 373 -0.64 -1.32 16.88
CA ASN A 373 -0.25 -1.89 15.59
C ASN A 373 1.21 -1.53 15.32
N ILE A 374 2.11 -2.47 15.55
CA ILE A 374 3.56 -2.27 15.41
C ILE A 374 3.94 -2.15 13.94
N LYS A 375 4.70 -1.12 13.60
CA LYS A 375 5.26 -0.92 12.26
C LYS A 375 6.72 -1.39 12.21
N THR A 376 7.50 -1.09 13.23
CA THR A 376 8.89 -1.55 13.36
C THR A 376 9.31 -1.66 14.81
N ILE A 377 10.34 -2.46 15.05
CA ILE A 377 11.00 -2.61 16.35
C ILE A 377 12.50 -2.45 16.14
N GLU A 378 13.13 -1.75 17.06
CA GLU A 378 14.57 -1.64 17.24
C GLU A 378 14.94 -2.12 18.64
N LYS A 379 16.07 -2.85 18.76
CA LYS A 379 16.58 -3.38 20.04
C LYS A 379 17.74 -2.54 20.56
#